data_2cd022fbd7fc724a281f9d83e8bcbdf8
#
_entry.id   2cd022fbd7fc724a281f9d83e8bcbdf8
#
_cell.length_a   1.000
_cell.length_b   1.000
_cell.length_c   1.000
_cell.angle_alpha   90.00
_cell.angle_beta   90.00
_cell.angle_gamma   90.00
#
_symmetry.space_group_name_H-M   'P 1'
#
loop_
_entity.id
_entity.type
_entity.pdbx_description
1 polymer ?
#
loop_
_entity_poly.entity_id
_entity_poly.type
_entity_poly.pdbx_seq_one_letter_code
_entity_poly.pdbx_strand_id
1 'polypeptide(L)'
;MHPFTGIQLTDKGISEISEYVKIVRDIVGYEGPIASDHFGHIGLESCIRLGKELDKYSLAWYEDMIPWQYTNQWKQLKNSVDTPVCTGEDIYLLEGFKPLIDNEAVSIIHPDLATSGGILETKKIGDYAQEKGIPMALHQAGSPIVAMANVHCAAATEGFIALEMHSVDNPWWDDLVNFETEKIINNGFVKVPESPGLGITLNEDAVEKHLNVKPGGWGGQGEAMDIYPKGAFEPTDEWDGLDSHDRTWS
;
A
#
# COMPACT_ATOMS: atom_id res chain seq x y z
N MET A 1 -21.98 -1.83 -7.31
CA MET A 1 -22.33 -0.38 -7.25
C MET A 1 -21.47 0.24 -6.18
N HIS A 2 -20.78 1.32 -6.49
CA HIS A 2 -19.89 1.97 -5.52
C HIS A 2 -20.69 2.60 -4.38
N PRO A 3 -20.35 2.37 -3.11
CA PRO A 3 -21.16 2.81 -1.98
C PRO A 3 -21.07 4.29 -1.64
N PHE A 4 -20.27 5.08 -2.37
CA PHE A 4 -20.10 6.51 -2.09
C PHE A 4 -20.64 7.42 -3.19
N THR A 5 -20.94 8.64 -2.80
CA THR A 5 -21.34 9.72 -3.68
C THR A 5 -20.33 10.86 -3.58
N GLY A 6 -19.43 10.98 -4.55
CA GLY A 6 -18.39 11.99 -4.51
C GLY A 6 -17.50 11.87 -3.27
N ILE A 7 -17.41 12.96 -2.48
CA ILE A 7 -16.59 13.03 -1.26
C ILE A 7 -17.35 12.64 0.02
N GLN A 8 -18.61 12.25 -0.09
CA GLN A 8 -19.45 11.89 1.06
C GLN A 8 -19.90 10.44 0.99
N LEU A 9 -19.80 9.75 2.11
CA LEU A 9 -20.30 8.40 2.27
C LEU A 9 -21.74 8.41 2.79
N THR A 10 -22.65 7.77 2.06
CA THR A 10 -24.04 7.63 2.51
C THR A 10 -24.16 6.59 3.63
N ASP A 11 -25.26 6.63 4.40
CA ASP A 11 -25.52 5.60 5.42
C ASP A 11 -25.60 4.20 4.81
N LYS A 12 -26.15 4.10 3.60
CA LYS A 12 -26.16 2.85 2.84
C LYS A 12 -24.74 2.39 2.50
N GLY A 13 -23.86 3.29 2.05
CA GLY A 13 -22.47 2.98 1.75
C GLY A 13 -21.71 2.49 2.99
N ILE A 14 -21.89 3.14 4.15
CA ILE A 14 -21.32 2.69 5.42
C ILE A 14 -21.80 1.27 5.76
N SER A 15 -23.11 1.01 5.65
CA SER A 15 -23.66 -0.31 5.93
C SER A 15 -23.14 -1.40 5.00
N GLU A 16 -22.99 -1.11 3.69
CA GLU A 16 -22.46 -2.07 2.72
C GLU A 16 -20.98 -2.38 2.96
N ILE A 17 -20.16 -1.37 3.28
CA ILE A 17 -18.75 -1.58 3.64
C ILE A 17 -18.64 -2.36 4.96
N SER A 18 -19.46 -2.01 5.96
CA SER A 18 -19.47 -2.72 7.24
C SER A 18 -19.82 -4.20 7.07
N GLU A 19 -20.81 -4.53 6.24
CA GLU A 19 -21.15 -5.93 5.94
C GLU A 19 -20.03 -6.65 5.19
N TYR A 20 -19.37 -5.98 4.23
CA TYR A 20 -18.21 -6.54 3.53
C TYR A 20 -17.07 -6.88 4.51
N VAL A 21 -16.68 -5.92 5.36
CA VAL A 21 -15.64 -6.13 6.38
C VAL A 21 -16.02 -7.25 7.34
N LYS A 22 -17.30 -7.32 7.73
CA LYS A 22 -17.83 -8.41 8.56
C LYS A 22 -17.63 -9.78 7.91
N ILE A 23 -17.99 -9.91 6.63
CA ILE A 23 -17.82 -11.18 5.89
C ILE A 23 -16.34 -11.60 5.88
N VAL A 24 -15.43 -10.67 5.58
CA VAL A 24 -13.99 -10.95 5.59
C VAL A 24 -13.54 -11.37 7.00
N ARG A 25 -13.97 -10.66 8.03
CA ARG A 25 -13.65 -10.98 9.43
C ARG A 25 -14.19 -12.36 9.86
N ASP A 26 -15.41 -12.71 9.45
CA ASP A 26 -16.00 -14.01 9.75
C ASP A 26 -15.23 -15.17 9.08
N ILE A 27 -14.63 -14.93 7.90
CA ILE A 27 -13.80 -15.92 7.19
C ILE A 27 -12.42 -16.05 7.83
N VAL A 28 -11.74 -14.92 8.09
CA VAL A 28 -10.36 -14.90 8.61
C VAL A 28 -10.32 -15.25 10.09
N GLY A 29 -11.37 -14.95 10.85
CA GLY A 29 -11.39 -15.06 12.32
C GLY A 29 -10.59 -13.92 12.98
N TYR A 30 -10.38 -14.01 14.29
CA TYR A 30 -9.68 -12.98 15.08
C TYR A 30 -8.21 -13.32 15.38
N GLU A 31 -7.72 -14.45 14.91
CA GLU A 31 -6.31 -14.85 15.08
C GLU A 31 -5.39 -14.20 14.05
N GLY A 32 -5.95 -13.78 12.90
CA GLY A 32 -5.22 -13.06 11.85
C GLY A 32 -5.52 -11.54 11.86
N PRO A 33 -4.51 -10.68 11.71
CA PRO A 33 -4.74 -9.26 11.49
C PRO A 33 -5.41 -9.03 10.14
N ILE A 34 -6.31 -8.04 10.08
CA ILE A 34 -6.90 -7.53 8.84
C ILE A 34 -6.70 -6.04 8.86
N ALA A 35 -6.01 -5.50 7.87
CA ALA A 35 -5.97 -4.06 7.62
C ALA A 35 -6.99 -3.70 6.53
N SER A 36 -7.39 -2.46 6.48
CA SER A 36 -8.19 -1.92 5.39
C SER A 36 -7.40 -0.85 4.68
N ASP A 37 -7.40 -0.92 3.37
CA ASP A 37 -6.73 0.01 2.50
C ASP A 37 -7.75 0.70 1.60
N HIS A 38 -7.56 1.98 1.35
CA HIS A 38 -8.24 2.79 0.36
C HIS A 38 -9.75 2.57 0.23
N PHE A 39 -10.53 2.98 1.22
CA PHE A 39 -12.00 3.03 1.04
C PHE A 39 -12.45 4.13 0.06
N GLY A 40 -11.54 4.66 -0.72
CA GLY A 40 -11.75 5.77 -1.61
C GLY A 40 -11.57 7.13 -0.92
N HIS A 41 -11.23 8.14 -1.66
CA HIS A 41 -10.97 9.48 -1.14
C HIS A 41 -12.29 10.16 -0.72
N ILE A 42 -12.77 9.81 0.44
CA ILE A 42 -13.96 10.40 1.07
C ILE A 42 -13.53 11.49 2.06
N GLY A 43 -14.43 12.43 2.33
CA GLY A 43 -14.12 13.52 3.27
C GLY A 43 -13.95 13.03 4.70
N LEU A 44 -13.22 13.78 5.52
CA LEU A 44 -12.86 13.45 6.90
C LEU A 44 -14.07 12.99 7.75
N GLU A 45 -15.20 13.69 7.67
CA GLU A 45 -16.39 13.34 8.46
C GLU A 45 -16.95 11.96 8.08
N SER A 46 -16.91 11.62 6.79
CA SER A 46 -17.28 10.29 6.30
C SER A 46 -16.29 9.23 6.77
N CYS A 47 -14.98 9.52 6.76
CA CYS A 47 -13.95 8.63 7.31
C CYS A 47 -14.15 8.35 8.80
N ILE A 48 -14.45 9.38 9.59
CA ILE A 48 -14.73 9.23 11.03
C ILE A 48 -15.97 8.37 11.27
N ARG A 49 -17.05 8.61 10.51
CA ARG A 49 -18.27 7.80 10.63
C ARG A 49 -18.06 6.34 10.26
N LEU A 50 -17.33 6.12 9.15
CA LEU A 50 -16.99 4.77 8.69
C LEU A 50 -16.07 4.08 9.71
N GLY A 51 -15.00 4.74 10.16
CA GLY A 51 -14.07 4.18 11.13
C GLY A 51 -14.78 3.74 12.41
N LYS A 52 -15.63 4.60 12.99
CA LYS A 52 -16.43 4.25 14.18
C LYS A 52 -17.34 3.06 13.96
N GLU A 53 -17.89 2.89 12.76
CA GLU A 53 -18.72 1.73 12.44
C GLU A 53 -17.87 0.45 12.31
N LEU A 54 -16.62 0.57 11.80
CA LEU A 54 -15.74 -0.56 11.58
C LEU A 54 -14.90 -0.95 12.81
N ASP A 55 -14.75 -0.07 13.82
CA ASP A 55 -13.95 -0.34 15.03
C ASP A 55 -14.34 -1.65 15.73
N LYS A 56 -15.62 -2.03 15.66
CA LYS A 56 -16.15 -3.29 16.21
C LYS A 56 -15.53 -4.57 15.61
N TYR A 57 -14.87 -4.46 14.44
CA TYR A 57 -14.23 -5.60 13.77
C TYR A 57 -12.75 -5.75 14.10
N SER A 58 -12.18 -4.86 14.93
CA SER A 58 -10.80 -4.94 15.41
C SER A 58 -9.79 -5.03 14.27
N LEU A 59 -9.85 -4.08 13.33
CA LEU A 59 -8.89 -4.01 12.24
C LEU A 59 -7.51 -3.61 12.78
N ALA A 60 -6.45 -4.06 12.12
CA ALA A 60 -5.07 -3.74 12.46
C ALA A 60 -4.78 -2.26 12.24
N TRP A 61 -5.25 -1.69 11.13
CA TRP A 61 -5.23 -0.26 10.83
C TRP A 61 -6.20 0.11 9.71
N TYR A 62 -6.51 1.40 9.63
CA TYR A 62 -7.10 2.06 8.47
C TYR A 62 -6.00 2.75 7.70
N GLU A 63 -5.83 2.38 6.43
CA GLU A 63 -4.81 2.92 5.56
C GLU A 63 -5.38 3.91 4.56
N ASP A 64 -4.64 4.98 4.34
CA ASP A 64 -4.88 6.03 3.33
C ASP A 64 -6.34 6.51 3.22
N MET A 65 -6.99 6.68 4.38
CA MET A 65 -8.37 7.13 4.48
C MET A 65 -8.59 8.53 3.91
N ILE A 66 -7.58 9.39 3.98
CA ILE A 66 -7.57 10.77 3.49
C ILE A 66 -6.19 11.11 2.90
N PRO A 67 -6.07 12.11 2.01
CA PRO A 67 -4.77 12.49 1.46
C PRO A 67 -3.76 12.85 2.54
N TRP A 68 -2.55 12.33 2.41
CA TRP A 68 -1.49 12.45 3.42
C TRP A 68 -1.08 13.89 3.77
N GLN A 69 -1.30 14.85 2.85
CA GLN A 69 -0.97 16.26 3.02
C GLN A 69 -1.77 16.94 4.15
N TYR A 70 -2.88 16.36 4.56
CA TYR A 70 -3.78 16.97 5.54
C TYR A 70 -3.47 16.53 6.98
N THR A 71 -2.27 16.81 7.47
CA THR A 71 -1.79 16.40 8.80
C THR A 71 -2.79 16.64 9.94
N ASN A 72 -3.46 17.79 9.96
CA ASN A 72 -4.44 18.10 11.01
C ASN A 72 -5.69 17.22 10.91
N GLN A 73 -6.10 16.84 9.70
CA GLN A 73 -7.22 15.93 9.49
C GLN A 73 -6.85 14.50 9.90
N TRP A 74 -5.62 14.06 9.63
CA TRP A 74 -5.10 12.79 10.12
C TRP A 74 -5.11 12.73 11.64
N LYS A 75 -4.65 13.79 12.31
CA LYS A 75 -4.70 13.87 13.77
C LYS A 75 -6.12 13.84 14.31
N GLN A 76 -7.07 14.49 13.63
CA GLN A 76 -8.48 14.46 14.02
C GLN A 76 -9.07 13.05 13.81
N LEU A 77 -8.79 12.40 12.67
CA LEU A 77 -9.23 11.03 12.39
C LEU A 77 -8.71 10.07 13.47
N LYS A 78 -7.39 10.06 13.70
CA LYS A 78 -6.73 9.24 14.73
C LYS A 78 -7.39 9.37 16.10
N ASN A 79 -7.75 10.60 16.50
CA ASN A 79 -8.37 10.85 17.80
C ASN A 79 -9.87 10.53 17.83
N SER A 80 -10.46 10.15 16.71
CA SER A 80 -11.91 9.92 16.59
C SER A 80 -12.29 8.45 16.43
N VAL A 81 -11.33 7.57 16.15
CA VAL A 81 -11.52 6.13 15.94
C VAL A 81 -10.62 5.32 16.89
N ASP A 82 -11.01 4.08 17.18
CA ASP A 82 -10.23 3.20 18.06
C ASP A 82 -9.17 2.40 17.28
N THR A 83 -9.43 2.10 16.00
CA THR A 83 -8.49 1.42 15.12
C THR A 83 -7.32 2.34 14.76
N PRO A 84 -6.06 1.86 14.80
CA PRO A 84 -4.90 2.62 14.35
C PRO A 84 -5.06 3.16 12.93
N VAL A 85 -4.49 4.33 12.63
CA VAL A 85 -4.47 4.92 11.28
C VAL A 85 -3.06 4.88 10.70
N CYS A 86 -2.96 4.58 9.40
CA CYS A 86 -1.73 4.33 8.66
C CYS A 86 -1.73 5.13 7.35
N THR A 87 -0.57 5.66 6.96
CA THR A 87 -0.36 6.28 5.63
C THR A 87 1.12 6.38 5.31
N GLY A 88 1.46 6.46 4.03
CA GLY A 88 2.84 6.74 3.65
C GLY A 88 3.31 6.27 2.28
N GLU A 89 2.58 5.45 1.56
CA GLU A 89 3.03 4.87 0.28
C GLU A 89 3.35 5.92 -0.78
N ASP A 90 2.62 7.03 -0.76
CA ASP A 90 2.77 8.16 -1.70
C ASP A 90 3.68 9.27 -1.18
N ILE A 91 4.35 9.09 -0.05
CA ILE A 91 5.13 10.14 0.58
C ILE A 91 6.61 10.01 0.22
N TYR A 92 7.17 11.10 -0.29
CA TYR A 92 8.56 11.19 -0.70
C TYR A 92 9.41 11.80 0.42
N LEU A 93 10.57 11.19 0.68
CA LEU A 93 11.61 11.66 1.58
C LEU A 93 11.15 11.90 3.03
N LEU A 94 12.09 11.98 3.94
CA LEU A 94 11.83 12.24 5.37
C LEU A 94 11.04 13.55 5.60
N GLU A 95 11.30 14.56 4.80
CA GLU A 95 10.60 15.86 4.90
C GLU A 95 9.10 15.73 4.73
N GLY A 96 8.62 14.82 3.88
CA GLY A 96 7.19 14.55 3.69
C GLY A 96 6.55 13.85 4.89
N PHE A 97 7.30 12.98 5.57
CA PHE A 97 6.82 12.26 6.76
C PHE A 97 6.85 13.10 8.05
N LYS A 98 7.78 14.06 8.16
CA LYS A 98 7.94 14.88 9.38
C LYS A 98 6.65 15.51 9.89
N PRO A 99 5.80 16.16 9.05
CA PRO A 99 4.57 16.76 9.56
C PRO A 99 3.66 15.75 10.26
N LEU A 100 3.54 14.54 9.73
CA LEU A 100 2.73 13.48 10.32
C LEU A 100 3.33 12.95 11.62
N ILE A 101 4.65 12.71 11.63
CA ILE A 101 5.39 12.16 12.77
C ILE A 101 5.46 13.18 13.90
N ASP A 102 5.87 14.42 13.63
CA ASP A 102 6.06 15.47 14.64
C ASP A 102 4.75 15.87 15.34
N ASN A 103 3.64 15.77 14.64
CA ASN A 103 2.32 16.04 15.19
C ASN A 103 1.63 14.80 15.76
N GLU A 104 2.30 13.63 15.73
CA GLU A 104 1.70 12.34 16.14
C GLU A 104 0.35 12.10 15.45
N ALA A 105 0.28 12.48 14.16
CA ALA A 105 -0.97 12.53 13.41
C ALA A 105 -1.42 11.14 12.93
N VAL A 106 -0.50 10.17 12.87
CA VAL A 106 -0.76 8.78 12.49
C VAL A 106 -0.31 7.80 13.58
N SER A 107 -0.80 6.58 13.52
CA SER A 107 -0.41 5.52 14.45
C SER A 107 0.73 4.67 13.89
N ILE A 108 0.78 4.55 12.56
CA ILE A 108 1.76 3.76 11.80
C ILE A 108 2.15 4.58 10.57
N ILE A 109 3.44 4.56 10.21
CA ILE A 109 3.90 5.05 8.90
C ILE A 109 4.07 3.87 7.95
N HIS A 110 3.80 4.11 6.65
CA HIS A 110 3.77 3.06 5.63
C HIS A 110 4.55 3.41 4.35
N PRO A 111 5.86 3.75 4.47
CA PRO A 111 6.64 4.13 3.29
C PRO A 111 6.86 2.96 2.34
N ASP A 112 6.90 3.25 1.02
CA ASP A 112 7.39 2.35 -0.02
C ASP A 112 8.80 2.74 -0.43
N LEU A 113 9.72 1.80 -0.51
CA LEU A 113 11.11 2.10 -0.88
C LEU A 113 11.25 2.62 -2.32
N ALA A 114 10.34 2.26 -3.21
CA ALA A 114 10.36 2.75 -4.59
C ALA A 114 10.02 4.23 -4.69
N THR A 115 9.22 4.74 -3.75
CA THR A 115 8.77 6.14 -3.71
C THR A 115 9.49 6.97 -2.67
N SER A 116 9.70 6.47 -1.47
CA SER A 116 10.21 7.23 -0.32
C SER A 116 11.69 7.65 -0.40
N GLY A 117 12.45 7.13 -1.36
CA GLY A 117 13.85 7.51 -1.58
C GLY A 117 14.88 6.39 -1.40
N GLY A 118 14.44 5.14 -1.42
CA GLY A 118 15.30 3.94 -1.34
C GLY A 118 15.70 3.58 0.10
N ILE A 119 16.57 2.58 0.22
CA ILE A 119 16.90 1.92 1.51
C ILE A 119 17.36 2.92 2.58
N LEU A 120 18.31 3.79 2.24
CA LEU A 120 18.89 4.71 3.22
C LEU A 120 17.86 5.73 3.73
N GLU A 121 17.08 6.27 2.82
CA GLU A 121 16.09 7.30 3.18
C GLU A 121 14.93 6.69 3.97
N THR A 122 14.42 5.53 3.56
CA THR A 122 13.37 4.81 4.28
C THR A 122 13.83 4.38 5.68
N LYS A 123 15.09 3.94 5.81
CA LYS A 123 15.67 3.64 7.12
C LYS A 123 15.67 4.88 8.04
N LYS A 124 16.06 6.06 7.52
CA LYS A 124 16.00 7.32 8.28
C LYS A 124 14.58 7.70 8.68
N ILE A 125 13.61 7.47 7.80
CA ILE A 125 12.18 7.70 8.08
C ILE A 125 11.74 6.80 9.23
N GLY A 126 12.06 5.51 9.18
CA GLY A 126 11.72 4.55 10.23
C GLY A 126 12.37 4.89 11.58
N ASP A 127 13.66 5.23 11.60
CA ASP A 127 14.36 5.63 12.82
C ASP A 127 13.75 6.90 13.43
N TYR A 128 13.43 7.89 12.60
CA TYR A 128 12.80 9.13 13.05
C TYR A 128 11.40 8.91 13.64
N ALA A 129 10.61 8.02 13.03
CA ALA A 129 9.30 7.65 13.54
C ALA A 129 9.40 6.91 14.89
N GLN A 130 10.38 6.01 15.02
CA GLN A 130 10.64 5.27 16.24
C GLN A 130 10.99 6.19 17.43
N GLU A 131 11.75 7.29 17.22
CA GLU A 131 12.01 8.29 18.26
C GLU A 131 10.74 8.91 18.85
N LYS A 132 9.62 8.86 18.11
CA LYS A 132 8.29 9.31 18.53
C LYS A 132 7.36 8.17 18.95
N GLY A 133 7.85 6.93 18.98
CA GLY A 133 7.06 5.76 19.30
C GLY A 133 6.06 5.35 18.21
N ILE A 134 6.29 5.78 16.95
CA ILE A 134 5.46 5.43 15.81
C ILE A 134 6.14 4.28 15.06
N PRO A 135 5.53 3.09 14.98
CA PRO A 135 6.06 1.96 14.23
C PRO A 135 5.95 2.18 12.73
N MET A 136 6.74 1.40 11.99
CA MET A 136 6.76 1.36 10.53
C MET A 136 6.27 0.01 10.02
N ALA A 137 5.22 0.00 9.23
CA ALA A 137 4.94 -1.02 8.22
C ALA A 137 5.54 -0.57 6.90
N LEU A 138 5.85 -1.49 6.00
CA LEU A 138 6.40 -1.15 4.68
C LEU A 138 5.40 -1.54 3.60
N HIS A 139 5.00 -0.56 2.79
CA HIS A 139 4.25 -0.79 1.56
C HIS A 139 5.12 -1.50 0.51
N GLN A 140 4.54 -2.40 -0.24
CA GLN A 140 5.22 -3.05 -1.37
C GLN A 140 4.20 -3.56 -2.40
N ALA A 141 4.16 -2.91 -3.57
CA ALA A 141 3.35 -3.31 -4.73
C ALA A 141 4.22 -3.57 -5.98
N GLY A 142 5.52 -3.74 -5.82
CA GLY A 142 6.47 -3.80 -6.93
C GLY A 142 7.05 -5.19 -7.20
N SER A 143 8.17 -5.17 -7.90
CA SER A 143 8.94 -6.37 -8.30
C SER A 143 9.64 -7.03 -7.10
N PRO A 144 10.17 -8.25 -7.28
CA PRO A 144 11.02 -8.90 -6.28
C PRO A 144 12.24 -8.09 -5.88
N ILE A 145 12.73 -7.20 -6.76
CA ILE A 145 13.87 -6.32 -6.46
C ILE A 145 13.49 -5.31 -5.37
N VAL A 146 12.32 -4.67 -5.50
CA VAL A 146 11.81 -3.74 -4.48
C VAL A 146 11.49 -4.50 -3.19
N ALA A 147 10.89 -5.68 -3.30
CA ALA A 147 10.61 -6.53 -2.14
C ALA A 147 11.88 -6.85 -1.34
N MET A 148 12.98 -7.24 -1.99
CA MET A 148 14.24 -7.53 -1.31
C MET A 148 14.90 -6.28 -0.73
N ALA A 149 14.76 -5.12 -1.38
CA ALA A 149 15.19 -3.84 -0.80
C ALA A 149 14.40 -3.53 0.49
N ASN A 150 13.08 -3.73 0.47
CA ASN A 150 12.21 -3.61 1.66
C ASN A 150 12.65 -4.58 2.77
N VAL A 151 12.95 -5.84 2.45
CA VAL A 151 13.40 -6.86 3.40
C VAL A 151 14.67 -6.41 4.13
N HIS A 152 15.66 -5.88 3.43
CA HIS A 152 16.89 -5.36 4.04
C HIS A 152 16.62 -4.12 4.90
N CYS A 153 15.76 -3.22 4.45
CA CYS A 153 15.37 -2.05 5.23
C CYS A 153 14.61 -2.47 6.50
N ALA A 154 13.66 -3.38 6.39
CA ALA A 154 12.91 -3.95 7.50
C ALA A 154 13.83 -4.58 8.54
N ALA A 155 14.76 -5.43 8.11
CA ALA A 155 15.73 -6.09 9.00
C ALA A 155 16.64 -5.12 9.75
N ALA A 156 16.86 -3.92 9.20
CA ALA A 156 17.68 -2.88 9.80
C ALA A 156 16.89 -1.87 10.65
N THR A 157 15.56 -1.93 10.67
CA THR A 157 14.68 -0.95 11.34
C THR A 157 14.03 -1.57 12.57
N GLU A 158 14.36 -1.07 13.76
CA GLU A 158 13.90 -1.64 15.03
C GLU A 158 12.37 -1.53 15.22
N GLY A 159 11.77 -0.41 14.79
CA GLY A 159 10.33 -0.16 14.87
C GLY A 159 9.49 -0.83 13.76
N PHE A 160 10.06 -1.74 12.95
CA PHE A 160 9.35 -2.46 11.90
C PHE A 160 8.33 -3.45 12.44
N ILE A 161 7.12 -3.48 11.85
CA ILE A 161 6.03 -4.38 12.26
C ILE A 161 5.53 -5.31 11.16
N ALA A 162 5.50 -4.88 9.91
CA ALA A 162 4.99 -5.66 8.78
C ALA A 162 5.57 -5.18 7.46
N LEU A 163 5.67 -6.11 6.50
CA LEU A 163 5.95 -5.83 5.09
C LEU A 163 4.79 -6.35 4.25
N GLU A 164 4.19 -5.46 3.50
CA GLU A 164 3.15 -5.79 2.55
C GLU A 164 3.72 -6.51 1.33
N MET A 165 2.89 -7.35 0.70
CA MET A 165 3.23 -8.10 -0.51
C MET A 165 2.04 -8.23 -1.44
N HIS A 166 1.87 -7.29 -2.34
CA HIS A 166 0.77 -7.25 -3.32
C HIS A 166 0.85 -8.33 -4.40
N SER A 167 2.06 -8.68 -4.83
CA SER A 167 2.26 -9.45 -6.06
C SER A 167 2.24 -10.97 -5.87
N VAL A 168 1.83 -11.46 -4.71
CA VAL A 168 1.81 -12.90 -4.37
C VAL A 168 0.91 -13.75 -5.27
N ASP A 169 -0.09 -13.13 -5.90
CA ASP A 169 -1.02 -13.80 -6.81
C ASP A 169 -0.49 -13.92 -8.23
N ASN A 170 0.64 -13.28 -8.54
CA ASN A 170 1.27 -13.37 -9.84
C ASN A 170 2.14 -14.64 -9.91
N PRO A 171 1.77 -15.64 -10.72
CA PRO A 171 2.41 -16.94 -10.71
C PRO A 171 3.88 -16.93 -11.20
N TRP A 172 4.32 -15.88 -11.86
CA TRP A 172 5.69 -15.71 -12.37
C TRP A 172 6.51 -14.63 -11.62
N TRP A 173 5.99 -14.10 -10.53
CA TRP A 173 6.65 -13.02 -9.80
C TRP A 173 8.02 -13.45 -9.23
N ASP A 174 8.09 -14.65 -8.63
CA ASP A 174 9.35 -15.22 -8.13
C ASP A 174 10.36 -15.48 -9.27
N ASP A 175 9.87 -15.84 -10.47
CA ASP A 175 10.71 -16.16 -11.63
C ASP A 175 11.53 -14.95 -12.15
N LEU A 176 11.13 -13.72 -11.81
CA LEU A 176 11.81 -12.49 -12.25
C LEU A 176 13.23 -12.34 -11.68
N VAL A 177 13.55 -13.09 -10.65
CA VAL A 177 14.87 -13.07 -10.01
C VAL A 177 15.37 -14.47 -9.69
N ASN A 178 16.70 -14.61 -9.59
CA ASN A 178 17.30 -15.80 -9.01
C ASN A 178 17.53 -15.54 -7.52
N PHE A 179 17.03 -16.40 -6.69
CA PHE A 179 17.13 -16.35 -5.24
C PHE A 179 17.64 -17.69 -4.69
N GLU A 180 18.11 -17.74 -3.45
CA GLU A 180 18.67 -18.96 -2.84
C GLU A 180 17.62 -20.06 -2.58
N THR A 181 16.34 -19.71 -2.59
CA THR A 181 15.20 -20.63 -2.42
C THR A 181 14.27 -20.56 -3.63
N GLU A 182 13.46 -21.60 -3.84
CA GLU A 182 12.49 -21.65 -4.94
C GLU A 182 11.44 -20.52 -4.87
N LYS A 183 11.10 -20.09 -3.65
CA LYS A 183 10.16 -18.99 -3.41
C LYS A 183 10.76 -17.98 -2.44
N ILE A 184 10.54 -16.70 -2.71
CA ILE A 184 10.96 -15.59 -1.84
C ILE A 184 10.17 -15.65 -0.52
N ILE A 185 8.85 -15.83 -0.61
CA ILE A 185 7.98 -15.91 0.56
C ILE A 185 7.76 -17.39 0.94
N ASN A 186 8.10 -17.72 2.17
CA ASN A 186 7.91 -19.07 2.70
C ASN A 186 7.18 -19.00 4.06
N ASN A 187 5.97 -19.57 4.10
CA ASN A 187 5.13 -19.57 5.31
C ASN A 187 4.91 -18.17 5.92
N GLY A 188 4.72 -17.15 5.09
CA GLY A 188 4.50 -15.77 5.53
C GLY A 188 5.77 -15.01 5.92
N PHE A 189 6.96 -15.60 5.69
CA PHE A 189 8.25 -14.99 6.01
C PHE A 189 9.15 -14.89 4.78
N VAL A 190 9.99 -13.85 4.75
CA VAL A 190 11.09 -13.71 3.80
C VAL A 190 12.40 -13.82 4.58
N LYS A 191 13.29 -14.71 4.14
CA LYS A 191 14.62 -14.82 4.71
C LYS A 191 15.48 -13.65 4.26
N VAL A 192 16.13 -12.98 5.18
CA VAL A 192 17.13 -11.95 4.85
C VAL A 192 18.38 -12.66 4.32
N PRO A 193 18.80 -12.43 3.06
CA PRO A 193 19.95 -13.11 2.51
C PRO A 193 21.28 -12.54 3.05
N GLU A 194 22.29 -13.41 3.19
CA GLU A 194 23.63 -13.03 3.60
C GLU A 194 24.60 -12.78 2.41
N SER A 195 24.14 -13.04 1.18
CA SER A 195 24.93 -12.81 -0.03
C SER A 195 25.02 -11.31 -0.37
N PRO A 196 26.08 -10.86 -1.09
CA PRO A 196 26.28 -9.45 -1.42
C PRO A 196 25.11 -8.81 -2.18
N GLY A 197 24.95 -7.51 -2.01
CA GLY A 197 23.88 -6.73 -2.64
C GLY A 197 22.53 -7.02 -1.99
N LEU A 198 21.48 -7.17 -2.79
CA LEU A 198 20.15 -7.53 -2.33
C LEU A 198 19.99 -9.04 -2.10
N GLY A 199 21.02 -9.84 -2.37
CA GLY A 199 20.96 -11.29 -2.28
C GLY A 199 20.20 -11.98 -3.40
N ILE A 200 19.87 -11.25 -4.45
CA ILE A 200 19.18 -11.72 -5.65
C ILE A 200 19.92 -11.22 -6.91
N THR A 201 19.67 -11.88 -8.04
CA THR A 201 20.07 -11.40 -9.37
C THR A 201 18.86 -11.42 -10.29
N LEU A 202 18.79 -10.47 -11.22
CA LEU A 202 17.71 -10.40 -12.20
C LEU A 202 17.74 -11.62 -13.11
N ASN A 203 16.59 -12.20 -13.40
CA ASN A 203 16.39 -13.20 -14.43
C ASN A 203 15.89 -12.51 -15.70
N GLU A 204 16.84 -12.08 -16.56
CA GLU A 204 16.52 -11.30 -17.75
C GLU A 204 15.62 -12.05 -18.73
N ASP A 205 15.79 -13.37 -18.88
CA ASP A 205 14.95 -14.20 -19.76
C ASP A 205 13.49 -14.20 -19.29
N ALA A 206 13.25 -14.26 -17.98
CA ALA A 206 11.90 -14.19 -17.44
C ALA A 206 11.32 -12.78 -17.59
N VAL A 207 12.13 -11.74 -17.39
CA VAL A 207 11.70 -10.35 -17.61
C VAL A 207 11.29 -10.15 -19.07
N GLU A 208 12.12 -10.57 -20.04
CA GLU A 208 11.80 -10.45 -21.47
C GLU A 208 10.51 -11.19 -21.85
N LYS A 209 10.31 -12.37 -21.28
CA LYS A 209 9.11 -13.19 -21.52
C LYS A 209 7.82 -12.51 -21.06
N HIS A 210 7.91 -11.70 -19.99
CA HIS A 210 6.75 -11.06 -19.35
C HIS A 210 6.67 -9.55 -19.60
N LEU A 211 7.44 -9.01 -20.55
CA LEU A 211 7.31 -7.62 -20.95
C LEU A 211 5.91 -7.33 -21.51
N ASN A 212 5.26 -6.30 -20.97
CA ASN A 212 3.95 -5.84 -21.42
C ASN A 212 4.00 -4.89 -22.60
N VAL A 213 5.13 -4.83 -23.27
CA VAL A 213 5.32 -3.96 -24.44
C VAL A 213 5.83 -4.79 -25.61
N LYS A 214 5.24 -4.59 -26.77
CA LYS A 214 5.84 -5.06 -28.03
C LYS A 214 7.12 -4.26 -28.29
N PRO A 215 8.08 -4.81 -29.06
CA PRO A 215 9.27 -4.06 -29.45
C PRO A 215 8.92 -2.67 -29.96
N GLY A 216 9.45 -1.64 -29.30
CA GLY A 216 9.16 -0.23 -29.61
C GLY A 216 8.08 0.44 -28.76
N GLY A 217 7.41 -0.25 -27.84
CA GLY A 217 6.53 0.38 -26.86
C GLY A 217 7.31 1.20 -25.80
N TRP A 218 6.64 2.06 -25.04
CA TRP A 218 7.24 2.94 -24.03
C TRP A 218 8.41 3.79 -24.55
N GLY A 219 8.15 4.62 -25.55
CA GLY A 219 9.18 5.48 -26.18
C GLY A 219 9.82 4.88 -27.43
N GLY A 220 9.44 3.67 -27.81
CA GLY A 220 9.70 3.06 -29.11
C GLY A 220 8.49 3.13 -30.05
N GLN A 221 8.57 2.40 -31.16
CA GLN A 221 7.50 2.38 -32.20
C GLN A 221 6.57 1.16 -32.09
N GLY A 222 6.53 0.46 -30.96
CA GLY A 222 5.66 -0.69 -30.72
C GLY A 222 4.37 -0.28 -30.00
N GLU A 223 3.35 -1.11 -30.13
CA GLU A 223 2.11 -0.95 -29.37
C GLU A 223 2.32 -1.48 -27.95
N ALA A 224 1.88 -0.72 -26.92
CA ALA A 224 1.76 -1.24 -25.57
C ALA A 224 0.81 -2.44 -25.60
N MET A 225 1.15 -3.52 -24.91
CA MET A 225 0.18 -4.59 -24.71
C MET A 225 -0.93 -4.05 -23.81
N ASP A 226 -2.18 -4.18 -24.27
CA ASP A 226 -3.36 -3.84 -23.48
C ASP A 226 -3.47 -4.82 -22.30
N ILE A 227 -2.78 -4.51 -21.21
CA ILE A 227 -3.03 -5.15 -19.89
C ILE A 227 -4.20 -4.48 -19.19
N TYR A 228 -4.54 -3.28 -19.59
CA TYR A 228 -5.71 -2.58 -19.11
C TYR A 228 -6.82 -2.63 -20.16
N PRO A 229 -8.08 -2.66 -19.76
CA PRO A 229 -9.19 -2.49 -20.69
C PRO A 229 -8.98 -1.23 -21.55
N LYS A 230 -9.35 -1.31 -22.80
CA LYS A 230 -9.26 -0.17 -23.71
C LYS A 230 -10.01 1.01 -23.09
N GLY A 231 -9.33 2.13 -22.91
CA GLY A 231 -9.89 3.32 -22.26
C GLY A 231 -9.65 3.41 -20.75
N ALA A 232 -8.91 2.49 -20.11
CA ALA A 232 -8.62 2.56 -18.68
C ALA A 232 -7.97 3.88 -18.24
N PHE A 233 -7.17 4.50 -19.10
CA PHE A 233 -6.50 5.79 -18.86
C PHE A 233 -6.92 6.89 -19.84
N GLU A 234 -7.90 6.63 -20.71
CA GLU A 234 -8.40 7.61 -21.66
C GLU A 234 -9.77 8.12 -21.21
N PRO A 235 -10.04 9.43 -21.31
CA PRO A 235 -11.39 9.94 -21.14
C PRO A 235 -12.30 9.29 -22.17
N THR A 236 -13.34 8.60 -21.71
CA THR A 236 -14.37 8.06 -22.60
C THR A 236 -15.60 8.93 -22.56
N ASP A 237 -16.36 8.97 -23.65
CA ASP A 237 -17.64 9.68 -23.71
C ASP A 237 -18.70 9.02 -22.79
N GLU A 238 -18.43 7.81 -22.33
CA GLU A 238 -19.27 7.00 -21.44
C GLU A 238 -18.76 6.99 -19.99
N TRP A 239 -18.23 8.11 -19.52
CA TRP A 239 -17.81 8.20 -18.13
C TRP A 239 -19.01 8.08 -17.18
N ASP A 240 -19.11 6.98 -16.48
CA ASP A 240 -20.20 6.71 -15.55
C ASP A 240 -19.90 7.14 -14.10
N GLY A 241 -18.72 7.68 -13.83
CA GLY A 241 -18.28 8.10 -12.51
C GLY A 241 -17.99 6.96 -11.53
N LEU A 242 -18.20 5.72 -11.99
CA LEU A 242 -17.98 4.49 -11.21
C LEU A 242 -16.70 3.79 -11.66
N ASP A 243 -16.34 3.96 -12.93
CA ASP A 243 -15.05 3.59 -13.50
C ASP A 243 -13.96 4.62 -13.15
N SER A 244 -13.99 5.15 -11.97
CA SER A 244 -12.87 5.93 -11.49
C SER A 244 -11.71 4.99 -11.18
N HIS A 245 -11.08 4.48 -12.22
CA HIS A 245 -9.70 4.10 -12.07
C HIS A 245 -8.97 5.35 -11.66
N ASP A 246 -8.95 5.56 -10.37
CA ASP A 246 -7.94 6.33 -9.76
C ASP A 246 -7.48 7.60 -10.44
N ARG A 247 -8.42 8.45 -10.78
CA ARG A 247 -8.12 9.85 -11.06
C ARG A 247 -7.69 10.62 -9.82
N THR A 248 -7.68 9.94 -8.72
CA THR A 248 -7.33 10.48 -7.42
C THR A 248 -5.84 10.48 -7.16
N TRP A 249 -5.07 9.79 -7.97
CA TRP A 249 -3.63 9.63 -7.82
C TRP A 249 -2.79 10.57 -8.68
N SER A 250 -3.37 11.36 -9.53
CA SER A 250 -2.63 12.32 -10.35
C SER A 250 -2.50 13.67 -9.69
#